data_7982d8c9cb9e76b064d69b511444bc48
#
_entry.id   7982d8c9cb9e76b064d69b511444bc48
#
_cell.length_a   1.000
_cell.length_b   1.000
_cell.length_c   1.000
_cell.angle_alpha   90.00
_cell.angle_beta   90.00
_cell.angle_gamma   90.00
#
_symmetry.space_group_name_H-M   'P 1'
#
loop_
_entity.id
_entity.type
_entity.pdbx_description
1 polymer ?
#
loop_
_entity_poly.entity_id
_entity_poly.type
_entity_poly.pdbx_seq_one_letter_code
_entity_poly.pdbx_strand_id
1 'polypeptide(L)'
;MKFGTRTNALLAIGVAAAVMFPAAAQDAHHSGHAALSPEAAAFLAENDEAMERMMAAMHVAPTGDVDRDFVAMMIPHHQGAIDMARAVLRSSRNEAVRRLAQEIIVTQQDEIQAMRLAIDDHPRPSATAGNAHKDN
;
A
#
# COMPACT_ATOMS: atom_id res chain seq x y z
N MET A 1 -43.14 19.70 -64.87
CA MET A 1 -41.80 19.16 -64.77
C MET A 1 -41.82 17.99 -63.77
N LYS A 2 -41.70 16.77 -64.31
CA LYS A 2 -41.73 15.51 -63.48
C LYS A 2 -40.35 15.00 -63.34
N PHE A 3 -39.86 14.91 -62.12
CA PHE A 3 -38.55 14.21 -61.77
C PHE A 3 -38.86 12.85 -61.17
N GLY A 4 -38.46 11.82 -61.93
CA GLY A 4 -38.60 10.42 -61.52
C GLY A 4 -37.55 9.98 -60.54
N THR A 5 -38.03 9.34 -59.52
CA THR A 5 -37.17 8.64 -58.51
C THR A 5 -36.75 7.27 -59.04
N ARG A 6 -35.45 7.08 -59.25
CA ARG A 6 -34.87 5.77 -59.56
C ARG A 6 -34.49 5.07 -58.23
N THR A 7 -35.21 4.00 -57.94
CA THR A 7 -34.90 3.07 -56.87
C THR A 7 -33.83 2.08 -57.34
N ASN A 8 -32.60 2.19 -56.77
CA ASN A 8 -31.58 1.18 -56.96
C ASN A 8 -31.69 0.17 -55.81
N ALA A 9 -32.13 -1.03 -56.12
CA ALA A 9 -32.04 -2.20 -55.24
C ALA A 9 -30.62 -2.78 -55.32
N LEU A 10 -29.85 -2.62 -54.27
CA LEU A 10 -28.58 -3.32 -54.10
C LEU A 10 -28.81 -4.58 -53.27
N LEU A 11 -28.62 -5.70 -53.94
CA LEU A 11 -28.64 -7.04 -53.35
C LEU A 11 -27.34 -7.24 -52.60
N ALA A 12 -27.36 -7.21 -51.27
CA ALA A 12 -26.19 -7.54 -50.42
C ALA A 12 -26.19 -9.04 -50.14
N ILE A 13 -25.29 -9.75 -50.81
CA ILE A 13 -24.97 -11.14 -50.50
C ILE A 13 -24.08 -11.13 -49.25
N GLY A 14 -24.64 -11.48 -48.09
CA GLY A 14 -23.90 -11.66 -46.84
C GLY A 14 -23.24 -13.03 -46.83
N VAL A 15 -21.92 -13.06 -47.00
CA VAL A 15 -21.12 -14.24 -46.70
C VAL A 15 -20.78 -14.22 -45.20
N ALA A 16 -21.49 -15.02 -44.41
CA ALA A 16 -21.17 -15.26 -43.02
C ALA A 16 -20.00 -16.25 -42.96
N ALA A 17 -18.80 -15.73 -42.82
CA ALA A 17 -17.64 -16.54 -42.45
C ALA A 17 -17.70 -16.84 -40.95
N ALA A 18 -18.14 -18.05 -40.59
CA ALA A 18 -18.04 -18.56 -39.24
C ALA A 18 -16.56 -18.85 -38.94
N VAL A 19 -15.89 -17.94 -38.21
CA VAL A 19 -14.58 -18.18 -37.67
C VAL A 19 -14.76 -19.08 -36.45
N MET A 20 -14.53 -20.38 -36.63
CA MET A 20 -14.40 -21.33 -35.51
C MET A 20 -13.06 -21.06 -34.83
N PHE A 21 -13.09 -20.36 -33.69
CA PHE A 21 -11.96 -20.36 -32.76
C PHE A 21 -11.93 -21.71 -32.04
N PRO A 22 -10.80 -22.42 -32.02
CA PRO A 22 -10.69 -23.61 -31.19
C PRO A 22 -10.70 -23.19 -29.72
N ALA A 23 -11.70 -23.66 -28.99
CA ALA A 23 -11.82 -23.50 -27.54
C ALA A 23 -10.88 -24.49 -26.82
N ALA A 24 -9.58 -24.35 -27.03
CA ALA A 24 -8.58 -25.21 -26.40
C ALA A 24 -7.34 -24.41 -26.00
N ALA A 25 -7.47 -23.44 -25.10
CA ALA A 25 -6.32 -22.79 -24.45
C ALA A 25 -6.72 -22.00 -23.19
N GLN A 26 -7.66 -22.46 -22.37
CA GLN A 26 -7.99 -21.80 -21.11
C GLN A 26 -7.76 -22.64 -19.84
N ASP A 27 -7.20 -23.85 -19.96
CA ASP A 27 -7.00 -24.72 -18.79
C ASP A 27 -5.54 -24.83 -18.32
N ALA A 28 -4.66 -23.85 -18.65
CA ALA A 28 -3.24 -23.92 -18.28
C ALA A 28 -2.79 -22.90 -17.22
N HIS A 29 -3.70 -22.28 -16.46
CA HIS A 29 -3.34 -21.36 -15.36
C HIS A 29 -3.85 -21.82 -13.98
N HIS A 30 -4.08 -23.11 -13.79
CA HIS A 30 -3.99 -23.70 -12.46
C HIS A 30 -2.52 -23.97 -12.18
N SER A 31 -1.75 -22.90 -11.99
CA SER A 31 -0.45 -22.97 -11.36
C SER A 31 -0.69 -23.61 -9.99
N GLY A 32 -0.32 -24.90 -9.86
CA GLY A 32 -0.27 -25.52 -8.56
C GLY A 32 0.55 -24.60 -7.66
N HIS A 33 -0.06 -24.06 -6.60
CA HIS A 33 0.66 -23.37 -5.56
C HIS A 33 1.65 -24.39 -5.01
N ALA A 34 2.91 -24.32 -5.45
CA ALA A 34 3.97 -25.08 -4.83
C ALA A 34 3.90 -24.77 -3.34
N ALA A 35 3.84 -25.81 -2.50
CA ALA A 35 3.82 -25.60 -1.06
C ALA A 35 5.00 -24.70 -0.68
N LEU A 36 4.72 -23.68 0.12
CA LEU A 36 5.75 -22.74 0.60
C LEU A 36 6.82 -23.55 1.36
N SER A 37 8.08 -23.15 1.20
CA SER A 37 9.11 -23.66 2.09
C SER A 37 8.82 -23.24 3.53
N PRO A 38 9.30 -23.99 4.54
CA PRO A 38 9.13 -23.60 5.94
C PRO A 38 9.65 -22.18 6.23
N GLU A 39 10.75 -21.78 5.60
CA GLU A 39 11.32 -20.44 5.73
C GLU A 39 10.41 -19.37 5.14
N ALA A 40 9.83 -19.63 3.96
CA ALA A 40 8.90 -18.70 3.33
C ALA A 40 7.60 -18.58 4.13
N ALA A 41 7.09 -19.67 4.68
CA ALA A 41 5.92 -19.68 5.54
C ALA A 41 6.18 -18.88 6.85
N ALA A 42 7.32 -19.07 7.48
CA ALA A 42 7.73 -18.33 8.67
C ALA A 42 7.86 -16.83 8.38
N PHE A 43 8.52 -16.47 7.27
CA PHE A 43 8.63 -15.07 6.86
C PHE A 43 7.27 -14.42 6.67
N LEU A 44 6.35 -15.06 5.96
CA LEU A 44 5.02 -14.50 5.71
C LEU A 44 4.24 -14.32 7.01
N ALA A 45 4.27 -15.30 7.92
CA ALA A 45 3.59 -15.19 9.22
C ALA A 45 4.14 -14.01 10.04
N GLU A 46 5.46 -13.85 10.14
CA GLU A 46 6.08 -12.74 10.87
C GLU A 46 5.78 -11.38 10.20
N ASN A 47 5.74 -11.35 8.86
CA ASN A 47 5.41 -10.15 8.11
C ASN A 47 3.96 -9.73 8.34
N ASP A 48 3.02 -10.69 8.31
CA ASP A 48 1.60 -10.43 8.57
C ASP A 48 1.38 -9.89 9.99
N GLU A 49 2.01 -10.48 11.00
CA GLU A 49 1.98 -9.98 12.37
C GLU A 49 2.55 -8.55 12.48
N ALA A 50 3.65 -8.24 11.78
CA ALA A 50 4.22 -6.90 11.77
C ALA A 50 3.27 -5.88 11.14
N MET A 51 2.62 -6.25 10.04
CA MET A 51 1.62 -5.41 9.38
C MET A 51 0.38 -5.18 10.25
N GLU A 52 -0.14 -6.21 10.91
CA GLU A 52 -1.28 -6.08 11.82
C GLU A 52 -0.98 -5.11 12.96
N ARG A 53 0.18 -5.25 13.62
CA ARG A 53 0.61 -4.33 14.68
C ARG A 53 0.78 -2.91 14.16
N MET A 54 1.40 -2.72 12.99
CA MET A 54 1.57 -1.44 12.34
C MET A 54 0.22 -0.77 12.07
N MET A 55 -0.70 -1.47 11.41
CA MET A 55 -2.01 -0.93 11.08
C MET A 55 -2.82 -0.57 12.33
N ALA A 56 -2.80 -1.43 13.35
CA ALA A 56 -3.48 -1.14 14.62
C ALA A 56 -2.91 0.12 15.30
N ALA A 57 -1.58 0.29 15.29
CA ALA A 57 -0.92 1.43 15.93
C ALA A 57 -1.05 2.76 15.13
N MET A 58 -1.32 2.68 13.82
CA MET A 58 -1.58 3.87 12.99
C MET A 58 -2.99 4.44 13.19
N HIS A 59 -3.91 3.71 13.82
CA HIS A 59 -5.24 4.21 14.18
C HIS A 59 -5.15 5.13 15.39
N VAL A 60 -4.79 6.40 15.16
CA VAL A 60 -4.70 7.44 16.18
C VAL A 60 -5.88 8.40 16.08
N ALA A 61 -6.37 8.90 17.23
CA ALA A 61 -7.38 9.94 17.23
C ALA A 61 -6.73 11.27 16.79
N PRO A 62 -7.32 12.01 15.82
CA PRO A 62 -6.79 13.28 15.37
C PRO A 62 -6.72 14.29 16.52
N THR A 63 -5.59 14.98 16.65
CA THR A 63 -5.40 16.03 17.65
C THR A 63 -5.79 17.43 17.12
N GLY A 64 -5.91 17.55 15.78
CA GLY A 64 -6.08 18.82 15.07
C GLY A 64 -4.78 19.58 14.80
N ASP A 65 -3.65 18.99 15.18
CA ASP A 65 -2.30 19.48 14.93
C ASP A 65 -1.67 18.54 13.87
N VAL A 66 -1.48 19.06 12.66
CA VAL A 66 -1.01 18.28 11.50
C VAL A 66 0.35 17.63 11.76
N ASP A 67 1.26 18.33 12.43
CA ASP A 67 2.61 17.83 12.67
C ASP A 67 2.58 16.66 13.66
N ARG A 68 1.79 16.81 14.72
CA ARG A 68 1.59 15.74 15.72
C ARG A 68 0.85 14.55 15.15
N ASP A 69 -0.21 14.78 14.39
CA ASP A 69 -1.00 13.71 13.78
C ASP A 69 -0.16 12.95 12.75
N PHE A 70 0.66 13.65 11.96
CA PHE A 70 1.62 13.03 11.05
C PHE A 70 2.63 12.14 11.79
N VAL A 71 3.30 12.66 12.82
CA VAL A 71 4.30 11.92 13.58
C VAL A 71 3.69 10.73 14.31
N ALA A 72 2.49 10.88 14.86
CA ALA A 72 1.78 9.81 15.55
C ALA A 72 1.46 8.62 14.64
N MET A 73 1.20 8.86 13.34
CA MET A 73 1.00 7.81 12.35
C MET A 73 2.32 7.27 11.78
N MET A 74 3.31 8.15 11.55
CA MET A 74 4.56 7.76 10.87
C MET A 74 5.50 6.96 11.77
N ILE A 75 5.54 7.20 13.08
CA ILE A 75 6.36 6.39 14.00
C ILE A 75 5.96 4.90 13.94
N PRO A 76 4.69 4.50 14.12
CA PRO A 76 4.31 3.10 14.00
C PRO A 76 4.49 2.53 12.60
N HIS A 77 4.33 3.35 11.53
CA HIS A 77 4.63 2.93 10.17
C HIS A 77 6.10 2.53 10.00
N HIS A 78 7.02 3.36 10.49
CA HIS A 78 8.45 3.09 10.46
C HIS A 78 8.82 1.88 11.34
N GLN A 79 8.17 1.72 12.49
CA GLN A 79 8.37 0.55 13.34
C GLN A 79 7.95 -0.73 12.64
N GLY A 80 6.84 -0.71 11.89
CA GLY A 80 6.40 -1.84 11.06
C GLY A 80 7.43 -2.21 9.99
N ALA A 81 8.01 -1.22 9.30
CA ALA A 81 9.09 -1.45 8.33
C ALA A 81 10.34 -2.11 8.97
N ILE A 82 10.72 -1.69 10.18
CA ILE A 82 11.80 -2.31 10.95
C ILE A 82 11.48 -3.78 11.27
N ASP A 83 10.25 -4.07 11.71
CA ASP A 83 9.85 -5.42 12.07
C ASP A 83 9.82 -6.36 10.85
N MET A 84 9.32 -5.88 9.70
CA MET A 84 9.39 -6.61 8.42
C MET A 84 10.84 -6.85 7.96
N ALA A 85 11.71 -5.85 8.08
CA ALA A 85 13.12 -6.00 7.75
C ALA A 85 13.83 -7.03 8.66
N ARG A 86 13.47 -7.10 9.94
CA ARG A 86 13.96 -8.13 10.87
C ARG A 86 13.49 -9.54 10.46
N ALA A 87 12.24 -9.70 9.98
CA ALA A 87 11.74 -10.97 9.45
C ALA A 87 12.56 -11.41 8.23
N VAL A 88 12.89 -10.49 7.31
CA VAL A 88 13.80 -10.76 6.18
C VAL A 88 15.15 -11.25 6.65
N LEU A 89 15.76 -10.62 7.67
CA LEU A 89 17.07 -11.03 8.19
C LEU A 89 17.07 -12.44 8.78
N ARG A 90 15.93 -12.93 9.29
CA ARG A 90 15.81 -14.30 9.80
C ARG A 90 15.66 -15.34 8.69
N SER A 91 14.98 -14.98 7.59
CA SER A 91 14.54 -15.93 6.58
C SER A 91 15.34 -15.88 5.28
N SER A 92 15.87 -14.72 4.90
CA SER A 92 16.57 -14.56 3.62
C SER A 92 18.01 -15.00 3.67
N ARG A 93 18.44 -15.72 2.61
CA ARG A 93 19.85 -16.07 2.37
C ARG A 93 20.50 -15.18 1.30
N ASN A 94 19.74 -14.27 0.69
CA ASN A 94 20.25 -13.34 -0.29
C ASN A 94 20.97 -12.18 0.41
N GLU A 95 22.29 -12.12 0.27
CA GLU A 95 23.12 -11.12 0.93
C GLU A 95 22.79 -9.67 0.53
N ALA A 96 22.36 -9.44 -0.71
CA ALA A 96 21.93 -8.10 -1.14
C ALA A 96 20.64 -7.68 -0.44
N VAL A 97 19.66 -8.59 -0.33
CA VAL A 97 18.40 -8.35 0.39
C VAL A 97 18.65 -8.17 1.88
N ARG A 98 19.55 -8.94 2.47
CA ARG A 98 19.94 -8.81 3.88
C ARG A 98 20.59 -7.46 4.19
N ARG A 99 21.51 -6.99 3.32
CA ARG A 99 22.09 -5.63 3.44
C ARG A 99 21.03 -4.54 3.38
N LEU A 100 20.12 -4.62 2.40
CA LEU A 100 19.01 -3.69 2.30
C LEU A 100 18.14 -3.68 3.57
N ALA A 101 17.82 -4.85 4.11
CA ALA A 101 17.06 -4.95 5.36
C ALA A 101 17.81 -4.31 6.56
N GLN A 102 19.12 -4.45 6.64
CA GLN A 102 19.94 -3.77 7.66
C GLN A 102 19.92 -2.25 7.50
N GLU A 103 20.01 -1.74 6.27
CA GLU A 103 19.92 -0.31 5.98
C GLU A 103 18.54 0.24 6.36
N ILE A 104 17.46 -0.47 6.04
CA ILE A 104 16.10 -0.10 6.44
C ILE A 104 16.03 0.03 7.97
N ILE A 105 16.51 -0.94 8.73
CA ILE A 105 16.46 -0.90 10.18
C ILE A 105 17.16 0.35 10.74
N VAL A 106 18.37 0.65 10.28
CA VAL A 106 19.14 1.81 10.77
C VAL A 106 18.45 3.12 10.38
N THR A 107 18.14 3.29 9.10
CA THR A 107 17.51 4.52 8.58
C THR A 107 16.19 4.81 9.27
N GLN A 108 15.32 3.80 9.41
CA GLN A 108 14.00 3.98 10.02
C GLN A 108 14.11 4.27 11.54
N GLN A 109 15.12 3.75 12.23
CA GLN A 109 15.38 4.10 13.63
C GLN A 109 15.80 5.56 13.77
N ASP A 110 16.67 6.05 12.90
CA ASP A 110 17.13 7.44 12.90
C ASP A 110 15.96 8.39 12.58
N GLU A 111 15.10 8.05 11.62
CA GLU A 111 13.92 8.83 11.26
C GLU A 111 12.90 8.87 12.41
N ILE A 112 12.69 7.78 13.14
CA ILE A 112 11.85 7.76 14.36
C ILE A 112 12.40 8.73 15.40
N GLN A 113 13.71 8.77 15.61
CA GLN A 113 14.31 9.73 16.55
C GLN A 113 14.15 11.17 16.08
N ALA A 114 14.36 11.45 14.79
CA ALA A 114 14.16 12.77 14.19
C ALA A 114 12.71 13.25 14.36
N MET A 115 11.72 12.38 14.10
CA MET A 115 10.30 12.71 14.29
C MET A 115 9.97 13.04 15.75
N ARG A 116 10.52 12.30 16.72
CA ARG A 116 10.32 12.59 18.15
C ARG A 116 10.88 13.95 18.52
N LEU A 117 12.12 14.25 18.12
CA LEU A 117 12.75 15.55 18.36
C LEU A 117 11.97 16.70 17.74
N ALA A 118 11.50 16.54 16.50
CA ALA A 118 10.72 17.57 15.82
C ALA A 118 9.44 17.96 16.58
N ILE A 119 8.79 17.01 17.26
CA ILE A 119 7.59 17.29 18.06
C ILE A 119 7.91 17.85 19.44
N ASP A 120 9.03 17.42 20.04
CA ASP A 120 9.48 17.92 21.35
C ASP A 120 9.92 19.39 21.25
N ASP A 121 10.57 19.80 20.14
CA ASP A 121 10.99 21.17 19.85
C ASP A 121 9.81 22.12 19.58
N HIS A 122 8.61 21.58 19.24
CA HIS A 122 7.38 22.34 19.02
C HIS A 122 6.30 21.96 20.04
N PRO A 123 6.45 22.37 21.32
CA PRO A 123 5.45 22.07 22.34
C PRO A 123 4.10 22.72 21.98
N ARG A 124 3.01 21.98 22.26
CA ARG A 124 1.65 22.48 22.03
C ARG A 124 1.47 23.82 22.73
N PRO A 125 0.91 24.88 22.05
CA PRO A 125 0.51 26.11 22.74
C PRO A 125 -0.41 25.72 23.89
N SER A 126 -0.08 26.15 25.11
CA SER A 126 -0.90 25.88 26.28
C SER A 126 -2.29 26.52 26.08
N ALA A 127 -3.33 25.73 26.26
CA ALA A 127 -4.74 26.10 26.10
C ALA A 127 -5.21 27.18 27.12
N THR A 128 -4.29 27.90 27.80
CA THR A 128 -4.56 28.78 28.93
C THR A 128 -4.60 30.27 28.55
N ALA A 129 -4.58 30.63 27.26
CA ALA A 129 -4.60 32.06 26.87
C ALA A 129 -5.94 32.53 26.25
N GLY A 130 -7.07 31.94 26.60
CA GLY A 130 -8.36 32.20 25.95
C GLY A 130 -9.53 32.58 26.86
N ASN A 131 -9.32 33.01 28.13
CA ASN A 131 -10.44 33.50 28.96
C ASN A 131 -10.03 34.59 29.94
N ALA A 132 -9.47 35.68 29.45
CA ALA A 132 -9.32 36.91 30.23
C ALA A 132 -9.64 38.10 29.34
N HIS A 133 -10.89 38.25 28.91
CA HIS A 133 -11.45 39.54 28.60
C HIS A 133 -12.93 39.42 28.28
N LYS A 134 -13.80 39.73 29.26
CA LYS A 134 -15.02 40.54 29.12
C LYS A 134 -15.83 40.44 30.39
N ASP A 135 -15.55 41.32 31.29
CA ASP A 135 -16.55 41.97 32.15
C ASP A 135 -16.04 43.36 32.47
N ASN A 136 -16.57 44.35 31.70
CA ASN A 136 -16.73 45.74 32.14
C ASN A 136 -17.75 46.44 31.24
#